data_dc27c72dc415210e7817c81e3625cfba
#
_entry.id   dc27c72dc415210e7817c81e3625cfba
#
_cell.length_a   1.000
_cell.length_b   1.000
_cell.length_c   1.000
_cell.angle_alpha   90.00
_cell.angle_beta   90.00
_cell.angle_gamma   90.00
#
_symmetry.space_group_name_H-M   'P 1'
#
loop_
_entity.id
_entity.type
_entity.pdbx_description
1 polymer ?
#
loop_
_entity_poly.entity_id
_entity_poly.type
_entity_poly.pdbx_seq_one_letter_code
_entity_poly.pdbx_strand_id
1 'polypeptide(L)' 'MKNEAQKKFEENKKKALQILKDLTADLENYNPEKINWANVGSIGHFLNLMIEAKNFGF' A
#
# COMPACT_ATOMS: atom_id res chain seq x y z
N MET A 1 -11.92 -25.30 14.01
CA MET A 1 -10.86 -25.57 13.04
C MET A 1 -10.87 -24.54 11.91
N LYS A 2 -9.75 -23.91 11.64
CA LYS A 2 -9.66 -22.97 10.52
C LYS A 2 -9.65 -23.73 9.20
N ASN A 3 -10.48 -23.28 8.25
CA ASN A 3 -10.45 -23.85 6.91
C ASN A 3 -9.32 -23.24 6.08
N GLU A 4 -9.06 -23.78 4.90
CA GLU A 4 -7.99 -23.32 4.04
C GLU A 4 -8.20 -21.88 3.55
N ALA A 5 -9.46 -21.49 3.33
CA ALA A 5 -9.79 -20.12 2.90
C ALA A 5 -9.40 -19.10 3.96
N GLN A 6 -9.72 -19.39 5.23
CA GLN A 6 -9.34 -18.51 6.35
C GLN A 6 -7.83 -18.40 6.48
N LYS A 7 -7.13 -19.53 6.37
CA LYS A 7 -5.69 -19.58 6.48
C LYS A 7 -5.03 -18.75 5.39
N LYS A 8 -5.50 -18.88 4.15
CA LYS A 8 -5.00 -18.14 3.01
C LYS A 8 -5.26 -16.65 3.17
N PHE A 9 -6.44 -16.28 3.64
CA PHE A 9 -6.80 -14.90 3.91
C PHE A 9 -5.85 -14.27 4.94
N GLU A 10 -5.58 -14.98 6.04
CA GLU A 10 -4.69 -14.48 7.09
C GLU A 10 -3.26 -14.29 6.58
N GLU A 11 -2.77 -15.21 5.76
CA GLU A 11 -1.44 -15.09 5.15
C GLU A 11 -1.36 -13.84 4.27
N ASN A 12 -2.36 -13.65 3.41
CA ASN A 12 -2.42 -12.51 2.50
C ASN A 12 -2.55 -11.21 3.27
N LYS A 13 -3.34 -11.20 4.34
CA LYS A 13 -3.51 -10.05 5.21
C LYS A 13 -2.18 -9.63 5.83
N LYS A 14 -1.40 -10.58 6.34
CA LYS A 14 -0.09 -10.29 6.91
C LYS A 14 0.85 -9.66 5.89
N LYS A 15 0.87 -10.21 4.69
CA LYS A 15 1.69 -9.67 3.60
C LYS A 15 1.27 -8.25 3.23
N ALA A 16 -0.04 -8.02 3.13
CA ALA A 16 -0.57 -6.70 2.81
C ALA A 16 -0.19 -5.68 3.89
N LEU A 17 -0.33 -6.04 5.15
CA LEU A 17 0.04 -5.17 6.26
C LEU A 17 1.53 -4.83 6.26
N GLN A 18 2.38 -5.80 5.94
CA GLN A 18 3.82 -5.57 5.84
C GLN A 18 4.15 -4.59 4.71
N ILE A 19 3.54 -4.78 3.56
CA ILE A 19 3.71 -3.88 2.41
C ILE A 19 3.25 -2.47 2.75
N LEU A 20 2.12 -2.33 3.45
CA LEU A 20 1.61 -1.03 3.88
C LEU A 20 2.59 -0.34 4.82
N LYS A 21 3.20 -1.08 5.75
CA LYS A 21 4.22 -0.52 6.64
C LYS A 21 5.42 -0.02 5.85
N ASP A 22 5.89 -0.81 4.90
CA ASP A 22 7.04 -0.44 4.07
C ASP A 22 6.74 0.80 3.24
N LEU A 23 5.56 0.86 2.63
CA LEU A 23 5.15 2.01 1.83
C LEU A 23 5.00 3.27 2.69
N THR A 24 4.46 3.12 3.90
CA THR A 24 4.31 4.24 4.84
C THR A 24 5.68 4.80 5.20
N ALA A 25 6.64 3.93 5.51
CA ALA A 25 7.99 4.35 5.85
C ALA A 25 8.66 5.06 4.67
N ASP A 26 8.49 4.53 3.47
CA ASP A 26 9.05 5.13 2.26
C ASP A 26 8.51 6.54 2.03
N LEU A 27 7.20 6.71 2.18
CA LEU A 27 6.55 8.02 2.01
C LEU A 27 7.01 9.01 3.06
N GLU A 28 7.10 8.58 4.32
CA GLU A 28 7.52 9.45 5.43
C GLU A 28 8.96 9.90 5.29
N ASN A 29 9.81 9.06 4.71
CA ASN A 29 11.23 9.34 4.55
C ASN A 29 11.55 10.07 3.24
N TYR A 30 10.56 10.40 2.45
CA TYR A 30 10.77 11.11 1.20
C TYR A 30 11.26 12.53 1.48
N ASN A 31 12.37 12.91 0.84
CA ASN A 31 12.94 14.24 1.04
C ASN A 31 12.23 15.26 0.15
N PRO A 32 11.47 16.21 0.75
CA PRO A 32 10.68 17.18 -0.02
C PRO A 32 11.53 18.12 -0.86
N GLU A 33 12.80 18.31 -0.53
CA GLU A 33 13.69 19.18 -1.30
C GLU A 33 14.13 18.57 -2.62
N LYS A 34 14.00 17.26 -2.77
CA LYS A 34 14.41 16.53 -3.97
C LYS A 34 13.23 16.11 -4.86
N ILE A 35 12.05 16.62 -4.58
CA ILE A 35 10.87 16.26 -5.34
C ILE A 35 10.83 17.03 -6.66
N ASN A 36 10.55 16.32 -7.75
CA ASN A 36 10.36 16.90 -9.08
C ASN A 36 9.01 16.47 -9.64
N TRP A 37 8.69 16.92 -10.85
CA TRP A 37 7.38 16.62 -11.47
C TRP A 37 7.16 15.12 -11.70
N ALA A 38 8.21 14.35 -11.93
CA ALA A 38 8.10 12.90 -12.06
C ALA A 38 7.62 12.28 -10.73
N ASN A 39 8.14 12.77 -9.60
CA ASN A 39 7.70 12.33 -8.28
C ASN A 39 6.23 12.70 -8.03
N VAL A 40 5.81 13.90 -8.43
CA VAL A 40 4.42 14.33 -8.30
C VAL A 40 3.49 13.39 -9.08
N GLY A 41 3.87 13.04 -10.31
CA GLY A 41 3.12 12.09 -11.11
C GLY A 41 3.05 10.71 -10.49
N SER A 42 4.17 10.23 -9.95
CA SER A 42 4.25 8.92 -9.30
C SER A 42 3.37 8.84 -8.06
N ILE A 43 3.42 9.86 -7.20
CA ILE A 43 2.60 9.86 -5.98
C ILE A 43 1.12 9.99 -6.32
N GLY A 44 0.78 10.76 -7.37
CA GLY A 44 -0.59 10.87 -7.83
C GLY A 44 -1.15 9.54 -8.31
N HIS A 45 -0.36 8.79 -9.08
CA HIS A 45 -0.74 7.46 -9.53
C HIS A 45 -0.92 6.50 -8.34
N PHE A 46 0.02 6.54 -7.40
CA PHE A 46 -0.04 5.73 -6.19
C PHE A 46 -1.31 6.05 -5.38
N LEU A 47 -1.62 7.33 -5.24
CA LEU A 47 -2.82 7.76 -4.53
C LEU A 47 -4.08 7.18 -5.19
N ASN A 48 -4.17 7.21 -6.52
CA ASN A 48 -5.29 6.65 -7.25
C ASN A 48 -5.43 5.15 -6.99
N LEU A 49 -4.31 4.42 -6.97
CA LEU A 49 -4.31 2.99 -6.68
C LEU A 49 -4.80 2.72 -5.25
N MET A 50 -4.41 3.55 -4.29
CA MET A 50 -4.87 3.42 -2.91
C MET A 50 -6.37 3.67 -2.78
N ILE A 51 -6.89 4.67 -3.50
CA ILE A 51 -8.32 4.97 -3.51
C ILE A 51 -9.11 3.79 -4.09
N GLU A 52 -8.63 3.23 -5.19
CA GLU A 52 -9.24 2.03 -5.78
C GLU A 52 -9.26 0.86 -4.80
N ALA A 53 -8.15 0.63 -4.12
CA ALA A 53 -8.03 -0.44 -3.14
C ALA A 53 -9.01 -0.22 -1.98
N LYS A 54 -9.15 1.02 -1.50
CA LYS A 54 -10.07 1.35 -0.43
C LYS A 54 -11.53 1.12 -0.86
N ASN A 55 -11.87 1.47 -2.08
CA ASN A 55 -13.23 1.33 -2.61
C ASN A 55 -13.56 -0.11 -2.99
N PHE A 56 -12.54 -0.94 -3.18
CA PHE A 56 -12.72 -2.35 -3.52
C PHE A 56 -13.48 -3.11 -2.44
N GLY A 57 -13.11 -2.87 -1.19
CA GLY A 57 -13.72 -3.55 -0.05
C GLY A 57 -13.22 -4.98 0.13
N PHE A 58 -13.32 -5.47 1.31
CA PHE A 58 -12.94 -6.84 1.63
C PHE A 58 -14.14 -7.60 2.21
#